data_d67634850bd19de570f10f6f5c1cbcd3
#
_entry.id   d67634850bd19de570f10f6f5c1cbcd3
#
_cell.length_a   1.000
_cell.length_b   1.000
_cell.length_c   1.000
_cell.angle_alpha   90.00
_cell.angle_beta   90.00
_cell.angle_gamma   90.00
#
_symmetry.space_group_name_H-M   'P 1'
#
loop_
_entity.id
_entity.type
_entity.pdbx_description
1 polymer ?
#
loop_
_entity_poly.entity_id
_entity_poly.type
_entity_poly.pdbx_seq_one_letter_code
_entity_poly.pdbx_strand_id
1 'polypeptide(L)'
;MNTASRKQILTFGIYVILLAQLNVDIFTSNFRVSLGILLLPVLVYLYHEIPVLPIALVSGVGVFVSRVFIQSLRYGFAVGDIPAFFPEFVFYLVYGLLLSGYFRRKEFKMPHPHCYIPLFVMDYLANLSELLCRLGVGAFSLPLQINILLVALLRTVILWAVITGLSQYRFLLVSAEHANRYQRLILLISKLNSEVIWMHKNTAMIEDAMAKSYQLFSKLQEAQVDPELSQSALTVAKDIHEVKKEYLMILRGISEAL
;
A
#
# COMPACT_ATOMS: atom_id res chain seq x y z
N MET A 1 13.05 15.10 16.37
CA MET A 1 12.50 14.96 15.00
C MET A 1 13.58 14.35 14.13
N ASN A 2 13.38 13.11 13.69
CA ASN A 2 14.38 12.30 12.96
C ASN A 2 14.63 12.93 11.56
N THR A 3 15.81 12.78 11.00
CA THR A 3 16.18 13.29 9.65
C THR A 3 15.27 12.78 8.54
N ALA A 4 14.76 11.55 8.66
CA ALA A 4 13.77 10.97 7.76
C ALA A 4 12.43 11.75 7.78
N SER A 5 11.95 12.15 8.95
CA SER A 5 10.74 12.94 9.13
C SER A 5 10.86 14.35 8.50
N ARG A 6 12.03 14.98 8.58
CA ARG A 6 12.28 16.29 7.93
C ARG A 6 12.24 16.21 6.41
N LYS A 7 12.85 15.17 5.83
CA LYS A 7 12.80 14.94 4.38
C LYS A 7 11.38 14.73 3.89
N GLN A 8 10.58 13.93 4.60
CA GLN A 8 9.18 13.70 4.25
C GLN A 8 8.35 15.00 4.30
N ILE A 9 8.51 15.83 5.35
CA ILE A 9 7.81 17.10 5.48
C ILE A 9 8.11 18.01 4.28
N LEU A 10 9.39 18.15 3.92
CA LEU A 10 9.79 18.98 2.78
C LEU A 10 9.27 18.43 1.46
N THR A 11 9.40 17.12 1.21
CA THR A 11 8.95 16.49 -0.03
C THR A 11 7.44 16.64 -0.21
N PHE A 12 6.65 16.33 0.83
CA PHE A 12 5.20 16.46 0.76
C PHE A 12 4.76 17.92 0.69
N GLY A 13 5.44 18.82 1.40
CA GLY A 13 5.21 20.26 1.28
C GLY A 13 5.43 20.77 -0.15
N ILE A 14 6.51 20.35 -0.81
CA ILE A 14 6.79 20.71 -2.21
C ILE A 14 5.68 20.20 -3.14
N TYR A 15 5.20 18.96 -2.96
CA TYR A 15 4.09 18.45 -3.79
C TYR A 15 2.82 19.26 -3.62
N VAL A 16 2.47 19.66 -2.38
CA VAL A 16 1.33 20.52 -2.12
C VAL A 16 1.51 21.90 -2.78
N ILE A 17 2.71 22.50 -2.67
CA ILE A 17 3.03 23.80 -3.27
C ILE A 17 2.88 23.75 -4.79
N LEU A 18 3.41 22.71 -5.45
CA LEU A 18 3.30 22.53 -6.91
C LEU A 18 1.85 22.35 -7.34
N LEU A 19 1.08 21.52 -6.65
CA LEU A 19 -0.32 21.29 -6.95
C LEU A 19 -1.18 22.54 -6.66
N ALA A 20 -0.78 23.37 -5.70
CA ALA A 20 -1.46 24.60 -5.37
C ALA A 20 -1.35 25.68 -6.47
N GLN A 21 -0.38 25.54 -7.40
CA GLN A 21 -0.30 26.43 -8.56
C GLN A 21 -1.37 26.12 -9.62
N LEU A 22 -1.91 24.90 -9.59
CA LEU A 22 -3.06 24.54 -10.41
C LEU A 22 -4.33 25.10 -9.79
N ASN A 23 -4.77 26.24 -10.32
CA ASN A 23 -5.98 26.90 -9.89
C ASN A 23 -7.05 26.75 -10.97
N VAL A 24 -8.28 26.53 -10.51
CA VAL A 24 -9.46 26.53 -11.37
C VAL A 24 -10.34 27.71 -10.94
N ASP A 25 -10.58 28.62 -11.86
CA ASP A 25 -11.55 29.70 -11.66
C ASP A 25 -12.95 29.14 -11.95
N ILE A 26 -13.71 28.82 -10.89
CA ILE A 26 -15.00 28.10 -11.02
C ILE A 26 -16.17 29.06 -11.14
N PHE A 27 -16.03 30.29 -10.65
CA PHE A 27 -17.08 31.34 -10.71
C PHE A 27 -16.52 32.64 -11.25
N THR A 28 -17.40 33.47 -11.81
CA THR A 28 -17.08 34.82 -12.34
C THR A 28 -16.53 35.83 -11.32
N SER A 29 -16.49 35.46 -10.05
CA SER A 29 -15.82 36.15 -8.96
C SER A 29 -14.38 35.71 -8.84
N ASN A 30 -13.44 36.60 -8.47
CA ASN A 30 -12.01 36.39 -8.25
C ASN A 30 -11.67 35.28 -7.21
N PHE A 31 -12.51 34.27 -7.08
CA PHE A 31 -12.35 33.16 -6.15
C PHE A 31 -11.64 32.00 -6.84
N ARG A 32 -10.35 31.78 -6.50
CA ARG A 32 -9.49 30.76 -7.06
C ARG A 32 -9.53 29.53 -6.18
N VAL A 33 -9.89 28.38 -6.77
CA VAL A 33 -9.88 27.10 -6.09
C VAL A 33 -8.55 26.42 -6.34
N SER A 34 -7.74 26.31 -5.28
CA SER A 34 -6.48 25.55 -5.32
C SER A 34 -6.73 24.06 -5.12
N LEU A 35 -6.12 23.21 -5.97
CA LEU A 35 -6.18 21.75 -5.84
C LEU A 35 -5.17 21.20 -4.83
N GLY A 36 -4.16 22.00 -4.44
CA GLY A 36 -3.09 21.56 -3.54
C GLY A 36 -3.58 21.10 -2.17
N ILE A 37 -4.68 21.67 -1.68
CA ILE A 37 -5.23 21.32 -0.37
C ILE A 37 -5.77 19.88 -0.32
N LEU A 38 -6.25 19.36 -1.44
CA LEU A 38 -6.77 17.98 -1.54
C LEU A 38 -5.69 16.94 -1.24
N LEU A 39 -4.42 17.30 -1.47
CA LEU A 39 -3.32 16.37 -1.24
C LEU A 39 -3.11 16.08 0.25
N LEU A 40 -3.38 17.02 1.16
CA LEU A 40 -3.17 16.82 2.60
C LEU A 40 -3.96 15.63 3.16
N PRO A 41 -5.29 15.53 3.01
CA PRO A 41 -6.03 14.35 3.48
C PRO A 41 -5.70 13.08 2.69
N VAL A 42 -5.31 13.17 1.41
CA VAL A 42 -4.84 12.01 0.64
C VAL A 42 -3.51 11.48 1.20
N LEU A 43 -2.57 12.36 1.55
CA LEU A 43 -1.31 11.96 2.19
C LEU A 43 -1.55 11.29 3.54
N VAL A 44 -2.50 11.80 4.33
CA VAL A 44 -2.89 11.17 5.61
C VAL A 44 -3.48 9.78 5.37
N TYR A 45 -4.29 9.61 4.34
CA TYR A 45 -4.83 8.30 3.96
C TYR A 45 -3.72 7.30 3.55
N LEU A 46 -2.71 7.76 2.81
CA LEU A 46 -1.62 6.91 2.33
C LEU A 46 -0.59 6.59 3.43
N TYR A 47 -0.32 7.55 4.30
CA TYR A 47 0.73 7.51 5.32
C TYR A 47 0.16 7.88 6.69
N HIS A 48 -0.20 6.89 7.49
CA HIS A 48 -0.91 7.09 8.77
C HIS A 48 -0.12 7.87 9.85
N GLU A 49 1.21 7.93 9.76
CA GLU A 49 2.09 8.49 10.79
C GLU A 49 2.73 9.84 10.41
N ILE A 50 2.20 10.55 9.42
CA ILE A 50 2.80 11.82 8.99
C ILE A 50 2.44 12.98 9.91
N PRO A 51 3.37 13.90 10.15
CA PRO A 51 3.11 15.12 10.89
C PRO A 51 2.36 16.13 10.01
N VAL A 52 1.03 16.10 10.04
CA VAL A 52 0.14 16.90 9.19
C VAL A 52 0.38 18.41 9.37
N LEU A 53 0.47 18.88 10.61
CA LEU A 53 0.63 20.31 10.91
C LEU A 53 1.93 20.91 10.35
N PRO A 54 3.12 20.31 10.53
CA PRO A 54 4.34 20.80 9.89
C PRO A 54 4.26 20.82 8.37
N ILE A 55 3.62 19.82 7.73
CA ILE A 55 3.45 19.81 6.28
C ILE A 55 2.53 20.96 5.83
N ALA A 56 1.42 21.18 6.52
CA ALA A 56 0.51 22.29 6.22
C ALA A 56 1.18 23.66 6.40
N LEU A 57 2.01 23.83 7.42
CA LEU A 57 2.79 25.06 7.63
C LEU A 57 3.79 25.30 6.49
N VAL A 58 4.59 24.28 6.15
CA VAL A 58 5.56 24.39 5.04
C VAL A 58 4.83 24.67 3.73
N SER A 59 3.70 24.00 3.50
CA SER A 59 2.87 24.22 2.31
C SER A 59 2.30 25.64 2.26
N GLY A 60 1.75 26.12 3.37
CA GLY A 60 1.17 27.47 3.45
C GLY A 60 2.21 28.57 3.20
N VAL A 61 3.40 28.46 3.83
CA VAL A 61 4.52 29.39 3.59
C VAL A 61 4.97 29.29 2.13
N GLY A 62 5.14 28.08 1.61
CA GLY A 62 5.60 27.87 0.25
C GLY A 62 4.61 28.36 -0.80
N VAL A 63 3.31 28.19 -0.59
CA VAL A 63 2.26 28.73 -1.47
C VAL A 63 2.29 30.26 -1.44
N PHE A 64 2.35 30.85 -0.26
CA PHE A 64 2.48 32.30 -0.11
C PHE A 64 3.69 32.85 -0.88
N VAL A 65 4.89 32.29 -0.64
CA VAL A 65 6.13 32.72 -1.30
C VAL A 65 6.05 32.54 -2.82
N SER A 66 5.53 31.39 -3.29
CA SER A 66 5.41 31.12 -4.72
C SER A 66 4.44 32.06 -5.43
N ARG A 67 3.34 32.47 -4.75
CA ARG A 67 2.38 33.44 -5.29
C ARG A 67 3.00 34.81 -5.42
N VAL A 68 3.67 35.29 -4.37
CA VAL A 68 4.41 36.55 -4.40
C VAL A 68 5.45 36.54 -5.52
N PHE A 69 6.20 35.45 -5.66
CA PHE A 69 7.22 35.29 -6.69
C PHE A 69 6.62 35.35 -8.12
N ILE A 70 5.56 34.56 -8.37
CA ILE A 70 4.89 34.54 -9.68
C ILE A 70 4.29 35.94 -10.02
N GLN A 71 3.68 36.61 -9.03
CA GLN A 71 3.14 37.95 -9.20
C GLN A 71 4.26 38.95 -9.58
N SER A 72 5.38 38.89 -8.86
CA SER A 72 6.53 39.74 -9.11
C SER A 72 7.15 39.54 -10.51
N LEU A 73 7.16 38.32 -11.01
CA LEU A 73 7.63 37.99 -12.37
C LEU A 73 6.70 38.51 -13.47
N ARG A 74 5.38 38.54 -13.21
CA ARG A 74 4.38 38.97 -14.22
C ARG A 74 4.19 40.48 -14.31
N TYR A 75 4.20 41.17 -13.16
CA TYR A 75 3.79 42.54 -13.06
C TYR A 75 4.85 43.48 -12.44
N GLY A 76 6.03 42.94 -12.12
CA GLY A 76 7.04 43.68 -11.35
C GLY A 76 6.79 43.59 -9.83
N PHE A 77 7.83 43.90 -9.05
CA PHE A 77 7.78 43.77 -7.58
C PHE A 77 7.09 45.04 -7.01
N ALA A 78 5.84 44.87 -6.55
CA ALA A 78 5.13 45.89 -5.78
C ALA A 78 4.93 45.39 -4.34
N VAL A 79 5.55 46.07 -3.36
CA VAL A 79 5.45 45.72 -1.94
C VAL A 79 4.00 45.72 -1.42
N GLY A 80 3.14 46.54 -2.03
CA GLY A 80 1.72 46.66 -1.69
C GLY A 80 0.87 45.43 -1.97
N ASP A 81 1.33 44.51 -2.85
CA ASP A 81 0.60 43.29 -3.22
C ASP A 81 0.86 42.12 -2.25
N ILE A 82 1.91 42.20 -1.44
CA ILE A 82 2.30 41.10 -0.51
C ILE A 82 1.17 40.73 0.47
N PRO A 83 0.49 41.68 1.13
CA PRO A 83 -0.59 41.36 2.06
C PRO A 83 -1.78 40.66 1.41
N ALA A 84 -1.99 40.81 0.11
CA ALA A 84 -3.11 40.20 -0.61
C ALA A 84 -3.04 38.66 -0.64
N PHE A 85 -1.85 38.03 -0.49
CA PHE A 85 -1.66 36.61 -0.49
C PHE A 85 -1.59 36.00 0.93
N PHE A 86 -1.51 36.84 1.97
CA PHE A 86 -1.47 36.35 3.37
C PHE A 86 -2.69 35.50 3.78
N PRO A 87 -3.92 35.79 3.34
CA PRO A 87 -5.07 34.96 3.64
C PRO A 87 -4.96 33.51 3.17
N GLU A 88 -4.25 33.25 2.06
CA GLU A 88 -4.00 31.87 1.61
C GLU A 88 -3.14 31.07 2.62
N PHE A 89 -2.14 31.72 3.24
CA PHE A 89 -1.39 31.12 4.33
C PHE A 89 -2.28 30.76 5.53
N VAL A 90 -3.19 31.67 5.92
CA VAL A 90 -4.16 31.45 7.01
C VAL A 90 -5.05 30.24 6.71
N PHE A 91 -5.50 30.09 5.46
CA PHE A 91 -6.26 28.91 5.03
C PHE A 91 -5.51 27.60 5.31
N TYR A 92 -4.25 27.47 4.86
CA TYR A 92 -3.44 26.26 5.09
C TYR A 92 -3.18 26.02 6.58
N LEU A 93 -2.96 27.07 7.37
CA LEU A 93 -2.75 26.98 8.81
C LEU A 93 -4.00 26.44 9.51
N VAL A 94 -5.16 27.03 9.27
CA VAL A 94 -6.43 26.64 9.90
C VAL A 94 -6.81 25.23 9.48
N TYR A 95 -6.73 24.91 8.20
CA TYR A 95 -7.01 23.57 7.70
C TYR A 95 -6.08 22.52 8.32
N GLY A 96 -4.77 22.79 8.38
CA GLY A 96 -3.78 21.92 8.98
C GLY A 96 -3.99 21.70 10.48
N LEU A 97 -4.38 22.75 11.23
CA LEU A 97 -4.73 22.64 12.65
C LEU A 97 -5.96 21.78 12.87
N LEU A 98 -7.05 22.02 12.13
CA LEU A 98 -8.28 21.25 12.23
C LEU A 98 -8.05 19.78 11.86
N LEU A 99 -7.35 19.54 10.77
CA LEU A 99 -7.01 18.21 10.30
C LEU A 99 -6.13 17.46 11.32
N SER A 100 -5.06 18.10 11.82
CA SER A 100 -4.18 17.54 12.85
C SER A 100 -4.93 17.23 14.15
N GLY A 101 -5.83 18.13 14.59
CA GLY A 101 -6.66 17.93 15.77
C GLY A 101 -7.63 16.76 15.64
N TYR A 102 -8.22 16.59 14.47
CA TYR A 102 -9.14 15.50 14.18
C TYR A 102 -8.44 14.14 14.18
N PHE A 103 -7.28 14.05 13.51
CA PHE A 103 -6.51 12.80 13.42
C PHE A 103 -5.86 12.40 14.74
N ARG A 104 -5.53 13.32 15.63
CA ARG A 104 -5.03 12.99 16.98
C ARG A 104 -6.06 12.30 17.87
N ARG A 105 -7.34 12.55 17.65
CA ARG A 105 -8.43 12.13 18.55
C ARG A 105 -9.10 10.82 18.16
N LYS A 106 -8.93 10.35 16.93
CA LYS A 106 -9.58 9.13 16.44
C LYS A 106 -8.60 8.29 15.63
N GLU A 107 -8.63 6.97 15.86
CA GLU A 107 -8.06 6.02 14.90
C GLU A 107 -8.82 6.16 13.58
N PHE A 108 -8.22 6.88 12.66
CA PHE A 108 -8.86 7.25 11.41
C PHE A 108 -8.75 6.10 10.41
N LYS A 109 -9.82 5.35 10.24
CA LYS A 109 -9.93 4.31 9.21
C LYS A 109 -10.71 4.87 8.02
N MET A 110 -10.01 5.50 7.07
CA MET A 110 -10.59 5.73 5.74
C MET A 110 -10.59 4.40 4.95
N PRO A 111 -11.55 4.15 4.05
CA PRO A 111 -12.58 5.04 3.52
C PRO A 111 -13.96 4.86 4.15
N HIS A 112 -14.21 5.38 5.35
CA HIS A 112 -15.55 5.33 5.94
C HIS A 112 -16.35 6.57 5.51
N PRO A 113 -17.62 6.45 5.05
CA PRO A 113 -18.42 7.59 4.57
C PRO A 113 -18.56 8.71 5.61
N HIS A 114 -18.60 8.37 6.90
CA HIS A 114 -18.69 9.36 7.99
C HIS A 114 -17.45 10.28 8.13
N CYS A 115 -16.33 9.97 7.46
CA CYS A 115 -15.11 10.78 7.52
C CYS A 115 -15.19 12.02 6.64
N TYR A 116 -16.03 12.01 5.60
CA TYR A 116 -16.11 13.12 4.63
C TYR A 116 -16.87 14.32 5.16
N ILE A 117 -17.83 14.12 6.08
CA ILE A 117 -18.57 15.22 6.72
C ILE A 117 -17.63 16.13 7.53
N PRO A 118 -16.80 15.63 8.44
CA PRO A 118 -15.78 16.45 9.10
C PRO A 118 -14.83 17.16 8.13
N LEU A 119 -14.38 16.49 7.08
CA LEU A 119 -13.48 17.08 6.07
C LEU A 119 -14.16 18.25 5.32
N PHE A 120 -15.43 18.11 4.96
CA PHE A 120 -16.24 19.16 4.39
C PHE A 120 -16.33 20.38 5.34
N VAL A 121 -16.62 20.15 6.62
CA VAL A 121 -16.72 21.21 7.62
C VAL A 121 -15.37 21.91 7.83
N MET A 122 -14.26 21.16 7.86
CA MET A 122 -12.91 21.72 7.99
C MET A 122 -12.54 22.58 6.79
N ASP A 123 -12.84 22.13 5.56
CA ASP A 123 -12.59 22.91 4.35
C ASP A 123 -13.43 24.20 4.33
N TYR A 124 -14.71 24.11 4.70
CA TYR A 124 -15.58 25.28 4.83
C TYR A 124 -15.04 26.28 5.85
N LEU A 125 -14.64 25.85 7.06
CA LEU A 125 -14.11 26.71 8.10
C LEU A 125 -12.77 27.36 7.69
N ALA A 126 -11.93 26.64 6.99
CA ALA A 126 -10.67 27.17 6.47
C ALA A 126 -10.91 28.24 5.38
N ASN A 127 -11.83 28.00 4.43
CA ASN A 127 -12.23 28.99 3.45
C ASN A 127 -12.89 30.23 4.10
N LEU A 128 -13.71 30.02 5.13
CA LEU A 128 -14.33 31.12 5.88
C LEU A 128 -13.26 31.98 6.57
N SER A 129 -12.24 31.36 7.18
CA SER A 129 -11.14 32.09 7.82
C SER A 129 -10.32 32.90 6.82
N GLU A 130 -10.09 32.37 5.61
CA GLU A 130 -9.46 33.11 4.51
C GLU A 130 -10.27 34.33 4.10
N LEU A 131 -11.59 34.15 3.89
CA LEU A 131 -12.49 35.26 3.52
C LEU A 131 -12.60 36.32 4.61
N LEU A 132 -12.62 35.91 5.89
CA LEU A 132 -12.59 36.86 7.00
C LEU A 132 -11.33 37.75 6.99
N CYS A 133 -10.18 37.17 6.65
CA CYS A 133 -8.93 37.94 6.51
C CYS A 133 -8.96 38.89 5.30
N ARG A 134 -9.67 38.52 4.22
CA ARG A 134 -9.76 39.37 3.00
C ARG A 134 -10.80 40.50 3.10
N LEU A 135 -11.99 40.19 3.61
CA LEU A 135 -13.19 41.03 3.52
C LEU A 135 -13.78 41.43 4.87
N GLY A 136 -13.19 40.93 5.98
CA GLY A 136 -13.74 41.16 7.32
C GLY A 136 -15.20 40.69 7.40
N VAL A 137 -16.10 41.54 7.95
CA VAL A 137 -17.51 41.20 8.14
C VAL A 137 -18.25 40.96 6.80
N GLY A 138 -17.76 41.50 5.70
CA GLY A 138 -18.31 41.26 4.36
C GLY A 138 -18.25 39.79 3.91
N ALA A 139 -17.41 39.00 4.55
CA ALA A 139 -17.33 37.55 4.32
C ALA A 139 -18.68 36.81 4.54
N PHE A 140 -19.55 37.35 5.38
CA PHE A 140 -20.85 36.72 5.69
C PHE A 140 -21.95 37.06 4.66
N SER A 141 -21.63 37.68 3.53
CA SER A 141 -22.61 37.90 2.47
C SER A 141 -23.10 36.57 1.89
N LEU A 142 -24.41 36.44 1.68
CA LEU A 142 -25.04 35.19 1.24
C LEU A 142 -24.43 34.62 -0.05
N PRO A 143 -24.11 35.41 -1.10
CA PRO A 143 -23.49 34.87 -2.31
C PRO A 143 -22.11 34.25 -2.07
N LEU A 144 -21.28 34.87 -1.22
CA LEU A 144 -19.95 34.33 -0.88
C LEU A 144 -20.05 33.07 -0.04
N GLN A 145 -21.00 33.01 0.89
CA GLN A 145 -21.23 31.80 1.69
C GLN A 145 -21.67 30.60 0.83
N ILE A 146 -22.57 30.83 -0.13
CA ILE A 146 -22.96 29.78 -1.08
C ILE A 146 -21.75 29.33 -1.90
N ASN A 147 -20.90 30.24 -2.38
CA ASN A 147 -19.73 29.91 -3.18
C ASN A 147 -18.71 29.04 -2.41
N ILE A 148 -18.36 29.43 -1.16
CA ILE A 148 -17.42 28.62 -0.35
C ILE A 148 -18.01 27.27 0.02
N LEU A 149 -19.32 27.18 0.25
CA LEU A 149 -20.02 25.92 0.54
C LEU A 149 -19.98 24.98 -0.68
N LEU A 150 -20.24 25.52 -1.88
CA LEU A 150 -20.16 24.76 -3.14
C LEU A 150 -18.72 24.28 -3.41
N VAL A 151 -17.72 25.13 -3.17
CA VAL A 151 -16.31 24.76 -3.32
C VAL A 151 -15.92 23.67 -2.33
N ALA A 152 -16.30 23.80 -1.06
CA ALA A 152 -16.03 22.76 -0.05
C ALA A 152 -16.71 21.43 -0.41
N LEU A 153 -17.95 21.48 -0.92
CA LEU A 153 -18.67 20.30 -1.39
C LEU A 153 -17.94 19.64 -2.58
N LEU A 154 -17.57 20.44 -3.59
CA LEU A 154 -16.86 19.95 -4.78
C LEU A 154 -15.54 19.28 -4.39
N ARG A 155 -14.73 19.93 -3.55
CA ARG A 155 -13.48 19.36 -3.04
C ARG A 155 -13.70 18.06 -2.28
N THR A 156 -14.73 17.99 -1.45
CA THR A 156 -15.06 16.77 -0.70
C THR A 156 -15.48 15.63 -1.62
N VAL A 157 -16.25 15.90 -2.68
CA VAL A 157 -16.62 14.91 -3.69
C VAL A 157 -15.39 14.41 -4.46
N ILE A 158 -14.50 15.32 -4.89
CA ILE A 158 -13.24 14.94 -5.56
C ILE A 158 -12.39 14.09 -4.62
N LEU A 159 -12.26 14.48 -3.35
CA LEU A 159 -11.51 13.74 -2.35
C LEU A 159 -12.08 12.33 -2.13
N TRP A 160 -13.41 12.23 -2.05
CA TRP A 160 -14.10 10.93 -1.96
C TRP A 160 -13.78 10.05 -3.17
N ALA A 161 -13.87 10.58 -4.39
CA ALA A 161 -13.58 9.83 -5.61
C ALA A 161 -12.11 9.36 -5.65
N VAL A 162 -11.16 10.24 -5.31
CA VAL A 162 -9.72 9.92 -5.27
C VAL A 162 -9.43 8.83 -4.23
N ILE A 163 -9.92 8.98 -3.00
CA ILE A 163 -9.65 8.00 -1.92
C ILE A 163 -10.32 6.67 -2.22
N THR A 164 -11.55 6.68 -2.75
CA THR A 164 -12.25 5.44 -3.14
C THR A 164 -11.51 4.74 -4.28
N GLY A 165 -11.07 5.47 -5.30
CA GLY A 165 -10.27 4.93 -6.39
C GLY A 165 -8.95 4.32 -5.91
N LEU A 166 -8.21 5.02 -5.04
CA LEU A 166 -6.98 4.51 -4.43
C LEU A 166 -7.23 3.26 -3.57
N SER A 167 -8.32 3.24 -2.82
CA SER A 167 -8.72 2.11 -1.98
C SER A 167 -9.01 0.87 -2.85
N GLN A 168 -9.78 1.03 -3.92
CA GLN A 168 -10.07 -0.06 -4.86
C GLN A 168 -8.81 -0.56 -5.56
N TYR A 169 -7.95 0.34 -6.01
CA TYR A 169 -6.67 -0.03 -6.63
C TYR A 169 -5.78 -0.84 -5.69
N ARG A 170 -5.64 -0.41 -4.43
CA ARG A 170 -4.90 -1.18 -3.41
C ARG A 170 -5.51 -2.55 -3.17
N PHE A 171 -6.83 -2.65 -3.10
CA PHE A 171 -7.53 -3.93 -2.95
C PHE A 171 -7.26 -4.86 -4.12
N LEU A 172 -7.32 -4.38 -5.37
CA LEU A 172 -7.03 -5.16 -6.57
C LEU A 172 -5.58 -5.66 -6.58
N LEU A 173 -4.60 -4.83 -6.22
CA LEU A 173 -3.20 -5.24 -6.15
C LEU A 173 -2.97 -6.34 -5.11
N VAL A 174 -3.54 -6.19 -3.92
CA VAL A 174 -3.42 -7.19 -2.84
C VAL A 174 -4.10 -8.50 -3.24
N SER A 175 -5.29 -8.44 -3.84
CA SER A 175 -6.00 -9.64 -4.29
C SER A 175 -5.26 -10.38 -5.41
N ALA A 176 -4.65 -9.66 -6.36
CA ALA A 176 -3.83 -10.25 -7.40
C ALA A 176 -2.58 -10.93 -6.85
N GLU A 177 -1.92 -10.34 -5.87
CA GLU A 177 -0.77 -10.95 -5.19
C GLU A 177 -1.17 -12.23 -4.43
N HIS A 178 -2.30 -12.22 -3.72
CA HIS A 178 -2.83 -13.41 -3.06
C HIS A 178 -3.18 -14.51 -4.05
N ALA A 179 -3.83 -14.17 -5.17
CA ALA A 179 -4.15 -15.14 -6.22
C ALA A 179 -2.88 -15.79 -6.81
N ASN A 180 -1.84 -15.01 -7.09
CA ASN A 180 -0.56 -15.51 -7.58
C ASN A 180 0.14 -16.42 -6.55
N ARG A 181 0.12 -16.07 -5.28
CA ARG A 181 0.66 -16.92 -4.20
C ARG A 181 -0.10 -18.24 -4.10
N TYR A 182 -1.43 -18.18 -4.16
CA TYR A 182 -2.29 -19.36 -4.12
C TYR A 182 -2.05 -20.30 -5.31
N GLN A 183 -1.93 -19.76 -6.53
CA GLN A 183 -1.58 -20.55 -7.71
C GLN A 183 -0.23 -21.27 -7.57
N ARG A 184 0.78 -20.56 -7.05
CA ARG A 184 2.11 -21.19 -6.79
C ARG A 184 2.02 -22.31 -5.78
N LEU A 185 1.24 -22.15 -4.71
CA LEU A 185 1.03 -23.21 -3.72
C LEU A 185 0.35 -24.42 -4.33
N ILE A 186 -0.70 -24.24 -5.13
CA ILE A 186 -1.39 -25.35 -5.84
C ILE A 186 -0.42 -26.09 -6.75
N LEU A 187 0.41 -25.35 -7.52
CA LEU A 187 1.41 -25.99 -8.39
C LEU A 187 2.45 -26.78 -7.59
N LEU A 188 2.91 -26.27 -6.46
CA LEU A 188 3.83 -27.00 -5.57
C LEU A 188 3.20 -28.27 -5.00
N ILE A 189 1.96 -28.19 -4.51
CA ILE A 189 1.22 -29.35 -3.99
C ILE A 189 1.00 -30.38 -5.11
N SER A 190 0.63 -29.95 -6.31
CA SER A 190 0.45 -30.83 -7.46
C SER A 190 1.75 -31.57 -7.84
N LYS A 191 2.88 -30.83 -7.82
CA LYS A 191 4.20 -31.41 -8.06
C LYS A 191 4.59 -32.40 -6.99
N LEU A 192 4.39 -32.07 -5.71
CA LEU A 192 4.66 -32.98 -4.60
C LEU A 192 3.81 -34.26 -4.70
N ASN A 193 2.52 -34.15 -5.02
CA ASN A 193 1.66 -35.30 -5.22
C ASN A 193 2.16 -36.20 -6.37
N SER A 194 2.63 -35.60 -7.45
CA SER A 194 3.23 -36.38 -8.56
C SER A 194 4.48 -37.14 -8.13
N GLU A 195 5.35 -36.47 -7.35
CA GLU A 195 6.55 -37.14 -6.81
C GLU A 195 6.20 -38.29 -5.86
N VAL A 196 5.19 -38.11 -5.00
CA VAL A 196 4.70 -39.18 -4.11
C VAL A 196 4.19 -40.38 -4.91
N ILE A 197 3.43 -40.16 -5.98
CA ILE A 197 2.95 -41.24 -6.87
C ILE A 197 4.14 -41.98 -7.52
N TRP A 198 5.12 -41.25 -8.03
CA TRP A 198 6.35 -41.85 -8.58
C TRP A 198 7.12 -42.65 -7.53
N MET A 199 7.22 -42.15 -6.32
CA MET A 199 7.87 -42.83 -5.21
C MET A 199 7.13 -44.13 -4.87
N HIS A 200 5.80 -44.15 -4.82
CA HIS A 200 5.03 -45.39 -4.61
C HIS A 200 5.29 -46.44 -5.71
N LYS A 201 5.35 -45.99 -6.98
CA LYS A 201 5.67 -46.87 -8.10
C LYS A 201 7.08 -47.48 -7.95
N ASN A 202 8.07 -46.67 -7.56
CA ASN A 202 9.43 -47.10 -7.35
C ASN A 202 9.54 -48.12 -6.20
N THR A 203 8.73 -47.97 -5.13
CA THR A 203 8.70 -48.94 -4.03
C THR A 203 8.37 -50.37 -4.50
N ALA A 204 7.40 -50.47 -5.44
CA ALA A 204 7.05 -51.77 -6.02
C ALA A 204 8.21 -52.40 -6.83
N MET A 205 8.98 -51.58 -7.54
CA MET A 205 10.16 -52.02 -8.29
C MET A 205 11.30 -52.46 -7.34
N ILE A 206 11.49 -51.77 -6.23
CA ILE A 206 12.46 -52.14 -5.19
C ILE A 206 12.08 -53.50 -4.54
N GLU A 207 10.78 -53.71 -4.29
CA GLU A 207 10.30 -55.02 -3.76
C GLU A 207 10.55 -56.18 -4.74
N ASP A 208 10.28 -55.97 -6.04
CA ASP A 208 10.54 -56.97 -7.06
C ASP A 208 12.05 -57.27 -7.19
N ALA A 209 12.89 -56.24 -7.18
CA ALA A 209 14.35 -56.40 -7.21
C ALA A 209 14.87 -57.18 -5.98
N MET A 210 14.36 -56.87 -4.79
CA MET A 210 14.67 -57.60 -3.55
C MET A 210 14.26 -59.09 -3.63
N ALA A 211 13.05 -59.37 -4.08
CA ALA A 211 12.54 -60.73 -4.25
C ALA A 211 13.38 -61.52 -5.25
N LYS A 212 13.77 -60.92 -6.39
CA LYS A 212 14.64 -61.54 -7.38
C LYS A 212 16.04 -61.85 -6.82
N SER A 213 16.60 -60.94 -5.99
CA SER A 213 17.89 -61.16 -5.37
C SER A 213 17.86 -62.28 -4.34
N TYR A 214 16.79 -62.42 -3.56
CA TYR A 214 16.60 -63.58 -2.66
C TYR A 214 16.41 -64.88 -3.44
N GLN A 215 15.68 -64.91 -4.54
CA GLN A 215 15.55 -66.08 -5.40
C GLN A 215 16.90 -66.49 -5.99
N LEU A 216 17.71 -65.54 -6.41
CA LEU A 216 19.05 -65.79 -6.91
C LEU A 216 19.93 -66.41 -5.83
N PHE A 217 19.93 -65.88 -4.60
CA PHE A 217 20.62 -66.43 -3.43
C PHE A 217 20.21 -67.85 -3.19
N SER A 218 18.91 -68.19 -3.13
CA SER A 218 18.37 -69.51 -2.88
C SER A 218 18.84 -70.54 -3.96
N LYS A 219 18.77 -70.16 -5.24
CA LYS A 219 19.21 -70.95 -6.38
C LYS A 219 20.72 -71.22 -6.36
N LEU A 220 21.53 -70.25 -6.00
CA LEU A 220 22.99 -70.36 -5.90
C LEU A 220 23.36 -71.32 -4.74
N GLN A 221 22.62 -71.27 -3.63
CA GLN A 221 22.80 -72.14 -2.48
C GLN A 221 22.41 -73.60 -2.80
N GLU A 222 21.28 -73.81 -3.50
CA GLU A 222 20.84 -75.17 -3.91
C GLU A 222 21.80 -75.81 -4.93
N ALA A 223 22.36 -74.97 -5.83
CA ALA A 223 23.30 -75.41 -6.86
C ALA A 223 24.73 -75.66 -6.32
N GLN A 224 24.98 -75.46 -5.02
CA GLN A 224 26.30 -75.57 -4.37
C GLN A 224 27.41 -74.81 -5.11
N VAL A 225 27.06 -73.66 -5.66
CA VAL A 225 28.01 -72.71 -6.31
C VAL A 225 28.86 -71.98 -5.26
N ASP A 226 29.97 -71.41 -5.68
CA ASP A 226 30.93 -70.67 -4.87
C ASP A 226 30.25 -69.87 -3.73
N PRO A 227 30.65 -70.11 -2.45
CA PRO A 227 30.09 -69.40 -1.30
C PRO A 227 30.17 -67.88 -1.37
N GLU A 228 31.21 -67.31 -2.03
CA GLU A 228 31.36 -65.85 -2.20
C GLU A 228 30.26 -65.30 -3.07
N LEU A 229 29.86 -65.99 -4.14
CA LEU A 229 28.81 -65.51 -5.06
C LEU A 229 27.42 -65.54 -4.39
N SER A 230 27.18 -66.63 -3.61
CA SER A 230 25.95 -66.72 -2.83
C SER A 230 25.85 -65.61 -1.77
N GLN A 231 26.95 -65.35 -1.05
CA GLN A 231 27.00 -64.29 -0.06
C GLN A 231 26.83 -62.91 -0.67
N SER A 232 27.38 -62.66 -1.88
CA SER A 232 27.18 -61.40 -2.60
C SER A 232 25.72 -61.16 -2.96
N ALA A 233 24.99 -62.18 -3.45
CA ALA A 233 23.56 -62.09 -3.73
C ALA A 233 22.73 -61.74 -2.48
N LEU A 234 23.08 -62.35 -1.33
CA LEU A 234 22.43 -62.03 -0.05
C LEU A 234 22.72 -60.62 0.41
N THR A 235 23.95 -60.13 0.22
CA THR A 235 24.32 -58.74 0.55
C THR A 235 23.51 -57.77 -0.26
N VAL A 236 23.41 -57.97 -1.58
CA VAL A 236 22.56 -57.13 -2.46
C VAL A 236 21.11 -57.10 -1.99
N ALA A 237 20.54 -58.29 -1.60
CA ALA A 237 19.18 -58.32 -1.07
C ALA A 237 19.00 -57.49 0.22
N LYS A 238 20.00 -57.52 1.11
CA LYS A 238 20.00 -56.74 2.35
C LYS A 238 20.12 -55.25 2.08
N ASP A 239 21.00 -54.83 1.17
CA ASP A 239 21.19 -53.44 0.81
C ASP A 239 19.92 -52.85 0.16
N ILE A 240 19.25 -53.61 -0.72
CA ILE A 240 17.97 -53.24 -1.31
C ILE A 240 16.89 -53.12 -0.22
N HIS A 241 16.89 -53.97 0.79
CA HIS A 241 15.95 -53.89 1.91
C HIS A 241 16.15 -52.60 2.73
N GLU A 242 17.40 -52.22 2.95
CA GLU A 242 17.74 -51.00 3.69
C GLU A 242 17.30 -49.74 2.90
N VAL A 243 17.60 -49.71 1.61
CA VAL A 243 17.12 -48.63 0.68
C VAL A 243 15.59 -48.53 0.71
N LYS A 244 14.86 -49.67 0.69
CA LYS A 244 13.40 -49.69 0.82
C LYS A 244 12.92 -49.03 2.10
N LYS A 245 13.57 -49.33 3.24
CA LYS A 245 13.21 -48.77 4.54
C LYS A 245 13.40 -47.27 4.60
N GLU A 246 14.51 -46.75 4.09
CA GLU A 246 14.77 -45.34 4.01
C GLU A 246 13.75 -44.65 3.11
N TYR A 247 13.43 -45.24 1.97
CA TYR A 247 12.46 -44.72 1.01
C TYR A 247 11.05 -44.58 1.59
N LEU A 248 10.60 -45.59 2.34
CA LEU A 248 9.31 -45.56 3.04
C LEU A 248 9.28 -44.51 4.16
N MET A 249 10.41 -44.25 4.82
CA MET A 249 10.52 -43.21 5.85
C MET A 249 10.36 -41.79 5.22
N ILE A 250 10.99 -41.58 4.07
CA ILE A 250 10.84 -40.31 3.31
C ILE A 250 9.39 -40.11 2.85
N LEU A 251 8.77 -41.16 2.27
CA LEU A 251 7.37 -41.15 1.85
C LEU A 251 6.42 -40.77 2.99
N ARG A 252 6.62 -41.35 4.17
CA ARG A 252 5.82 -41.03 5.35
C ARG A 252 5.99 -39.56 5.76
N GLY A 253 7.23 -39.07 5.81
CA GLY A 253 7.50 -37.70 6.16
C GLY A 253 6.85 -36.67 5.18
N ILE A 254 6.85 -36.98 3.89
CA ILE A 254 6.16 -36.14 2.88
C ILE A 254 4.64 -36.22 3.05
N SER A 255 4.09 -37.42 3.29
CA SER A 255 2.63 -37.61 3.47
C SER A 255 2.09 -36.97 4.75
N GLU A 256 2.90 -36.83 5.79
CA GLU A 256 2.54 -36.16 7.04
C GLU A 256 2.64 -34.60 6.89
N ALA A 257 3.37 -34.12 5.90
CA ALA A 257 3.57 -32.68 5.63
C ALA A 257 2.57 -32.08 4.62
N LEU A 258 1.85 -32.94 3.89
CA LEU A 258 0.79 -32.56 2.92
C LEU A 258 -0.58 -32.55 3.57
#